data_d55cd522a1af5cfdbc2da301ee28a796
#
_entry.id   d55cd522a1af5cfdbc2da301ee28a796
#
_cell.length_a   1.000
_cell.length_b   1.000
_cell.length_c   1.000
_cell.angle_alpha   90.00
_cell.angle_beta   90.00
_cell.angle_gamma   90.00
#
_symmetry.space_group_name_H-M   'P 1'
#
loop_
_entity.id
_entity.type
_entity.pdbx_description
1 polymer ?
#
loop_
_entity_poly.entity_id
_entity_poly.type
_entity_poly.pdbx_seq_one_letter_code
_entity_poly.pdbx_strand_id
1 'polypeptide(L)'
;MKKTLLLLLASLFLVSCPEEAEIMDLFHSADMTLPVVLDYSLKDNKIFVIEFSETVDMTEILFSGEALDPPGLGKSFSIPLPYALEPGEEKRISFTVEKDNGSLTRVSLRVMGKNPDIPKVLINEVSIKGTSASPDRIELLVMEKGNAAGMRIEDGNWGFTLPSLGLNKDDLILIYWDKPTARSHYLRSDGKMTYILNAYAPSTLSGTEGLLILKREKNGETADALLYSDKGEAAFSGEEKKNQRDGLIALGQWEG
;
A
#
# COMPACT_ATOMS: atom_id res chain seq x y z
N MET A 1 13.06 45.49 23.81
CA MET A 1 12.93 44.07 24.28
C MET A 1 11.63 43.35 23.89
N LYS A 2 10.61 43.94 23.27
CA LYS A 2 9.35 43.27 22.87
C LYS A 2 9.35 42.66 21.45
N LYS A 3 10.31 42.97 20.61
CA LYS A 3 10.38 42.45 19.22
C LYS A 3 11.13 41.12 19.07
N THR A 4 12.00 40.78 20.02
CA THR A 4 12.79 39.52 20.00
C THR A 4 12.00 38.30 20.51
N LEU A 5 10.99 38.54 21.33
CA LEU A 5 10.15 37.45 21.85
C LEU A 5 9.11 36.94 20.81
N LEU A 6 8.70 37.84 19.87
CA LEU A 6 7.75 37.47 18.83
C LEU A 6 8.35 36.58 17.72
N LEU A 7 9.66 36.74 17.48
CA LEU A 7 10.36 35.88 16.50
C LEU A 7 10.63 34.45 17.02
N LEU A 8 10.74 34.29 18.32
CA LEU A 8 10.92 32.97 18.92
C LEU A 8 9.63 32.13 18.94
N LEU A 9 8.46 32.80 19.01
CA LEU A 9 7.17 32.10 18.94
C LEU A 9 6.77 31.74 17.50
N ALA A 10 7.24 32.47 16.50
CA ALA A 10 6.94 32.19 15.10
C ALA A 10 7.73 30.99 14.54
N SER A 11 8.86 30.64 15.16
CA SER A 11 9.66 29.48 14.74
C SER A 11 9.13 28.13 15.27
N LEU A 12 8.16 28.16 16.21
CA LEU A 12 7.56 26.93 16.76
C LEU A 12 6.37 26.38 15.95
N PHE A 13 5.88 27.09 14.92
CA PHE A 13 4.74 26.67 14.13
C PHE A 13 5.06 26.19 12.71
N LEU A 14 6.34 26.03 12.38
CA LEU A 14 6.76 25.47 11.09
C LEU A 14 7.23 24.03 11.19
N VAL A 15 6.68 23.26 12.13
CA VAL A 15 6.79 21.81 12.06
C VAL A 15 5.62 21.31 11.24
N SER A 16 5.83 21.30 9.93
CA SER A 16 5.08 20.50 8.97
C SER A 16 4.89 19.10 9.51
N CYS A 17 3.66 18.62 9.53
CA CYS A 17 3.35 17.21 9.75
C CYS A 17 4.20 16.35 8.81
N PRO A 18 5.10 15.51 9.26
CA PRO A 18 5.65 14.49 8.40
C PRO A 18 4.65 13.35 8.30
N GLU A 19 4.28 13.04 7.06
CA GLU A 19 3.72 11.74 6.72
C GLU A 19 4.64 10.63 7.22
N GLU A 20 4.02 9.66 7.90
CA GLU A 20 4.47 8.28 8.09
C GLU A 20 5.99 8.02 8.21
N ALA A 21 6.68 8.60 9.12
CA ALA A 21 7.94 8.03 9.59
C ALA A 21 8.38 8.71 10.85
N GLU A 22 8.82 7.88 11.79
CA GLU A 22 9.81 8.28 12.77
C GLU A 22 9.33 9.15 13.94
N ILE A 23 8.40 8.60 14.70
CA ILE A 23 8.39 8.88 16.16
C ILE A 23 9.60 8.19 16.85
N MET A 24 10.58 7.77 16.08
CA MET A 24 11.77 7.06 16.60
C MET A 24 12.87 7.98 17.15
N ASP A 25 12.86 9.29 16.82
CA ASP A 25 13.97 10.19 17.18
C ASP A 25 13.72 11.07 18.42
N LEU A 26 12.58 10.97 19.08
CA LEU A 26 12.28 11.83 20.23
C LEU A 26 12.76 11.30 21.58
N PHE A 27 13.37 10.11 21.63
CA PHE A 27 13.82 9.47 22.87
C PHE A 27 15.29 9.02 22.85
N HIS A 28 16.20 9.91 22.43
CA HIS A 28 17.62 9.73 22.72
C HIS A 28 17.94 10.14 24.16
N SER A 29 17.50 9.35 25.12
CA SER A 29 18.12 9.32 26.45
C SER A 29 18.44 7.88 26.80
N ALA A 30 19.65 7.68 27.29
CA ALA A 30 20.31 6.42 27.59
C ALA A 30 19.37 5.30 28.09
N ASP A 31 19.51 4.12 27.54
CA ASP A 31 18.91 2.83 27.93
C ASP A 31 17.45 2.53 27.56
N MET A 32 16.79 3.30 26.70
CA MET A 32 15.50 2.88 26.18
C MET A 32 15.62 2.24 24.79
N THR A 33 16.27 1.09 24.71
CA THR A 33 16.11 0.22 23.54
C THR A 33 14.66 -0.28 23.52
N LEU A 34 13.87 0.24 22.56
CA LEU A 34 12.50 -0.23 22.36
C LEU A 34 12.54 -1.68 21.87
N PRO A 35 11.58 -2.53 22.27
CA PRO A 35 11.48 -3.87 21.71
C PRO A 35 11.20 -3.76 20.22
N VAL A 36 12.06 -4.35 19.40
CA VAL A 36 11.94 -4.33 17.94
C VAL A 36 10.99 -5.43 17.51
N VAL A 37 9.99 -5.08 16.72
CA VAL A 37 9.18 -6.06 15.98
C VAL A 37 10.07 -6.64 14.87
N LEU A 38 10.37 -7.92 14.95
CA LEU A 38 11.19 -8.63 13.95
C LEU A 38 10.37 -9.04 12.75
N ASP A 39 9.16 -9.55 12.99
CA ASP A 39 8.25 -10.02 11.96
C ASP A 39 6.81 -9.99 12.46
N TYR A 40 5.88 -9.83 11.51
CA TYR A 40 4.47 -10.03 11.77
C TYR A 40 3.73 -10.48 10.51
N SER A 41 2.71 -11.31 10.69
CA SER A 41 1.92 -11.85 9.58
C SER A 41 0.51 -12.23 10.02
N LEU A 42 -0.34 -12.53 9.03
CA LEU A 42 -1.62 -13.20 9.25
C LEU A 42 -1.52 -14.65 8.77
N LYS A 43 -1.90 -15.57 9.64
CA LYS A 43 -2.13 -16.97 9.31
C LYS A 43 -3.62 -17.22 9.12
N ASP A 44 -3.97 -17.80 7.97
CA ASP A 44 -5.36 -18.16 7.60
C ASP A 44 -6.34 -16.96 7.74
N ASN A 45 -5.85 -15.75 7.51
CA ASN A 45 -6.56 -14.47 7.65
C ASN A 45 -7.23 -14.25 9.02
N LYS A 46 -6.95 -15.07 10.01
CA LYS A 46 -7.63 -15.08 11.32
C LYS A 46 -6.70 -15.06 12.52
N ILE A 47 -5.44 -15.41 12.36
CA ILE A 47 -4.48 -15.44 13.46
C ILE A 47 -3.38 -14.42 13.15
N PHE A 48 -3.29 -13.36 13.97
CA PHE A 48 -2.17 -12.44 13.92
C PHE A 48 -0.98 -13.04 14.65
N VAL A 49 0.13 -13.19 13.94
CA VAL A 49 1.40 -13.68 14.50
C VAL A 49 2.38 -12.52 14.54
N ILE A 50 3.07 -12.35 15.65
CA ILE A 50 4.09 -11.31 15.83
C ILE A 50 5.27 -11.85 16.62
N GLU A 51 6.48 -11.43 16.23
CA GLU A 51 7.73 -11.76 16.90
C GLU A 51 8.50 -10.50 17.27
N PHE A 52 9.02 -10.48 18.51
CA PHE A 52 9.87 -9.40 19.04
C PHE A 52 11.31 -9.85 19.18
N SER A 53 12.24 -8.89 19.19
CA SER A 53 13.67 -9.13 19.44
C SER A 53 13.96 -9.68 20.84
N GLU A 54 13.08 -9.39 21.81
CA GLU A 54 13.22 -9.75 23.21
C GLU A 54 11.86 -10.17 23.80
N THR A 55 11.88 -10.71 25.02
CA THR A 55 10.66 -11.01 25.77
C THR A 55 10.01 -9.72 26.24
N VAL A 56 8.69 -9.61 26.04
CA VAL A 56 7.86 -8.47 26.44
C VAL A 56 6.59 -8.97 27.10
N ASP A 57 5.98 -8.17 27.95
CA ASP A 57 4.63 -8.42 28.45
C ASP A 57 3.64 -7.59 27.60
N MET A 58 2.77 -8.27 26.87
CA MET A 58 1.74 -7.63 26.07
C MET A 58 0.51 -7.40 26.94
N THR A 59 0.30 -6.15 27.36
CA THR A 59 -0.70 -5.79 28.37
C THR A 59 -2.03 -5.30 27.81
N GLU A 60 -2.04 -4.86 26.56
CA GLU A 60 -3.23 -4.38 25.86
C GLU A 60 -3.15 -4.73 24.37
N ILE A 61 -4.28 -5.15 23.79
CA ILE A 61 -4.42 -5.32 22.34
C ILE A 61 -5.74 -4.73 21.90
N LEU A 62 -5.71 -3.97 20.81
CA LEU A 62 -6.89 -3.44 20.14
C LEU A 62 -6.88 -3.86 18.67
N PHE A 63 -7.94 -4.49 18.21
CA PHE A 63 -8.18 -4.79 16.82
C PHE A 63 -9.30 -3.91 16.29
N SER A 64 -8.95 -2.98 15.38
CA SER A 64 -9.89 -1.95 14.87
C SER A 64 -10.60 -1.16 15.97
N GLY A 65 -9.96 -0.99 17.14
CA GLY A 65 -10.51 -0.29 18.30
C GLY A 65 -11.23 -1.19 19.30
N GLU A 66 -11.47 -2.46 18.99
CA GLU A 66 -12.06 -3.44 19.93
C GLU A 66 -10.95 -4.14 20.72
N ALA A 67 -11.14 -4.27 22.04
CA ALA A 67 -10.17 -4.93 22.90
C ALA A 67 -10.18 -6.45 22.70
N LEU A 68 -8.98 -7.02 22.66
CA LEU A 68 -8.74 -8.46 22.68
C LEU A 68 -8.04 -8.86 23.99
N ASP A 69 -8.15 -10.13 24.37
CA ASP A 69 -7.44 -10.66 25.52
C ASP A 69 -5.92 -10.64 25.27
N PRO A 70 -5.12 -9.94 26.08
CA PRO A 70 -3.69 -9.90 25.90
C PRO A 70 -3.03 -11.24 26.27
N PRO A 71 -2.05 -11.71 25.51
CA PRO A 71 -1.40 -13.00 25.75
C PRO A 71 -0.42 -13.00 26.92
N GLY A 72 -0.10 -11.81 27.50
CA GLY A 72 0.86 -11.68 28.58
C GLY A 72 2.32 -11.73 28.12
N LEU A 73 3.18 -12.41 28.90
CA LEU A 73 4.62 -12.43 28.73
C LEU A 73 5.05 -13.39 27.61
N GLY A 74 5.90 -12.93 26.70
CA GLY A 74 6.43 -13.77 25.62
C GLY A 74 7.34 -13.01 24.65
N LYS A 75 7.91 -13.74 23.71
CA LYS A 75 8.71 -13.20 22.61
C LYS A 75 7.98 -13.32 21.28
N SER A 76 7.13 -14.35 21.15
CA SER A 76 6.35 -14.62 19.95
C SER A 76 4.91 -14.89 20.36
N PHE A 77 3.96 -14.29 19.68
CA PHE A 77 2.54 -14.38 20.01
C PHE A 77 1.71 -14.78 18.80
N SER A 78 0.68 -15.58 19.08
CA SER A 78 -0.35 -15.94 18.10
C SER A 78 -1.70 -15.50 18.65
N ILE A 79 -2.26 -14.46 18.09
CA ILE A 79 -3.44 -13.76 18.59
C ILE A 79 -4.63 -14.04 17.67
N PRO A 80 -5.64 -14.80 18.11
CA PRO A 80 -6.85 -15.00 17.33
C PRO A 80 -7.58 -13.67 17.11
N LEU A 81 -7.94 -13.37 15.87
CA LEU A 81 -8.80 -12.24 15.55
C LEU A 81 -10.28 -12.63 15.73
N PRO A 82 -11.18 -11.70 16.03
CA PRO A 82 -12.60 -11.97 16.22
C PRO A 82 -13.23 -12.63 14.99
N TYR A 83 -12.76 -12.28 13.80
CA TYR A 83 -13.19 -12.83 12.52
C TYR A 83 -12.01 -12.92 11.55
N ALA A 84 -12.17 -13.73 10.50
CA ALA A 84 -11.20 -13.79 9.42
C ALA A 84 -11.32 -12.54 8.55
N LEU A 85 -10.18 -11.93 8.17
CA LEU A 85 -10.18 -10.84 7.22
C LEU A 85 -10.51 -11.34 5.81
N GLU A 86 -11.35 -10.60 5.12
CA GLU A 86 -11.58 -10.83 3.70
C GLU A 86 -10.31 -10.54 2.89
N PRO A 87 -10.12 -11.20 1.73
CA PRO A 87 -9.01 -10.89 0.85
C PRO A 87 -8.89 -9.40 0.55
N GLY A 88 -7.72 -8.80 0.81
CA GLY A 88 -7.46 -7.38 0.62
C GLY A 88 -8.08 -6.44 1.67
N GLU A 89 -8.81 -6.95 2.65
CA GLU A 89 -9.33 -6.15 3.75
C GLU A 89 -8.18 -5.71 4.66
N GLU A 90 -8.00 -4.40 4.84
CA GLU A 90 -6.97 -3.83 5.72
C GLU A 90 -7.60 -3.43 7.06
N LYS A 91 -6.96 -3.84 8.16
CA LYS A 91 -7.33 -3.50 9.52
C LYS A 91 -6.11 -3.04 10.31
N ARG A 92 -6.38 -2.24 11.33
CA ARG A 92 -5.36 -1.82 12.29
C ARG A 92 -5.37 -2.72 13.51
N ILE A 93 -4.19 -3.17 13.93
CA ILE A 93 -3.96 -3.79 15.22
C ILE A 93 -3.00 -2.92 16.02
N SER A 94 -3.34 -2.60 17.25
CA SER A 94 -2.50 -1.82 18.16
C SER A 94 -2.33 -2.58 19.46
N PHE A 95 -1.16 -2.51 20.05
CA PHE A 95 -0.87 -3.18 21.31
C PHE A 95 0.11 -2.37 22.13
N THR A 96 0.02 -2.53 23.45
CA THR A 96 0.95 -1.98 24.43
C THR A 96 1.80 -3.11 24.96
N VAL A 97 3.11 -2.94 24.93
CA VAL A 97 4.09 -3.89 25.48
C VAL A 97 4.87 -3.23 26.59
N GLU A 98 5.11 -4.00 27.65
CA GLU A 98 5.93 -3.63 28.79
C GLU A 98 7.20 -4.48 28.80
N LYS A 99 8.34 -3.84 29.06
CA LYS A 99 9.64 -4.49 29.24
C LYS A 99 9.88 -4.78 30.72
N ASP A 100 10.88 -5.63 30.98
CA ASP A 100 11.32 -5.97 32.34
C ASP A 100 11.67 -4.76 33.22
N ASN A 101 12.05 -3.63 32.59
CA ASN A 101 12.34 -2.36 33.28
C ASN A 101 11.10 -1.49 33.54
N GLY A 102 9.90 -1.96 33.22
CA GLY A 102 8.62 -1.23 33.37
C GLY A 102 8.34 -0.20 32.26
N SER A 103 9.17 -0.13 31.22
CA SER A 103 8.95 0.78 30.09
C SER A 103 7.78 0.29 29.23
N LEU A 104 6.83 1.17 28.95
CA LEU A 104 5.67 0.90 28.11
C LEU A 104 5.89 1.44 26.69
N THR A 105 5.62 0.62 25.70
CA THR A 105 5.66 1.00 24.28
C THR A 105 4.34 0.64 23.60
N ARG A 106 3.76 1.60 22.88
CA ARG A 106 2.58 1.35 22.05
C ARG A 106 2.98 1.18 20.59
N VAL A 107 2.58 0.07 20.00
CA VAL A 107 2.82 -0.26 18.59
C VAL A 107 1.49 -0.29 17.85
N SER A 108 1.47 0.20 16.61
CA SER A 108 0.30 0.14 15.75
C SER A 108 0.71 -0.35 14.37
N LEU A 109 0.14 -1.47 13.94
CA LEU A 109 0.42 -2.13 12.67
C LEU A 109 -0.85 -2.20 11.82
N ARG A 110 -0.65 -2.27 10.51
CA ARG A 110 -1.71 -2.58 9.56
C ARG A 110 -1.55 -4.01 9.10
N VAL A 111 -2.62 -4.77 9.15
CA VAL A 111 -2.68 -6.14 8.65
C VAL A 111 -3.70 -6.24 7.54
N MET A 112 -3.38 -7.02 6.52
CA MET A 112 -4.26 -7.18 5.36
C MET A 112 -4.57 -8.66 5.14
N GLY A 113 -5.83 -8.96 4.87
CA GLY A 113 -6.27 -10.30 4.52
C GLY A 113 -5.59 -10.79 3.24
N LYS A 114 -4.92 -11.94 3.31
CA LYS A 114 -4.27 -12.57 2.18
C LYS A 114 -5.30 -13.04 1.15
N ASN A 115 -4.98 -12.83 -0.10
CA ASN A 115 -5.78 -13.30 -1.22
C ASN A 115 -5.11 -14.57 -1.81
N PRO A 116 -5.69 -15.77 -1.63
CA PRO A 116 -5.10 -17.00 -2.16
C PRO A 116 -5.38 -17.19 -3.66
N ASP A 117 -6.30 -16.41 -4.24
CA ASP A 117 -6.78 -16.57 -5.61
C ASP A 117 -6.49 -15.31 -6.46
N ILE A 118 -5.23 -14.85 -6.42
CA ILE A 118 -4.82 -13.66 -7.17
C ILE A 118 -4.79 -13.98 -8.67
N PRO A 119 -5.53 -13.24 -9.53
CA PRO A 119 -5.57 -13.47 -10.96
C PRO A 119 -4.24 -13.08 -11.62
N LYS A 120 -3.98 -13.65 -12.80
CA LYS A 120 -2.97 -13.09 -13.68
C LYS A 120 -3.57 -11.94 -14.47
N VAL A 121 -3.02 -10.75 -14.30
CA VAL A 121 -3.51 -9.50 -14.90
C VAL A 121 -2.34 -8.76 -15.51
N LEU A 122 -2.55 -8.14 -16.67
CA LEU A 122 -1.58 -7.31 -17.38
C LEU A 122 -2.12 -5.90 -17.58
N ILE A 123 -1.23 -4.92 -17.65
CA ILE A 123 -1.54 -3.56 -18.07
C ILE A 123 -1.72 -3.58 -19.60
N ASN A 124 -2.95 -3.39 -20.08
CA ASN A 124 -3.28 -3.50 -21.50
C ASN A 124 -3.16 -2.15 -22.23
N GLU A 125 -3.69 -1.10 -21.63
CA GLU A 125 -3.69 0.24 -22.22
C GLU A 125 -3.59 1.32 -21.14
N VAL A 126 -2.92 2.41 -21.48
CA VAL A 126 -2.86 3.63 -20.66
C VAL A 126 -3.23 4.82 -21.53
N SER A 127 -4.24 5.57 -21.11
CA SER A 127 -4.64 6.82 -21.73
C SER A 127 -4.28 7.98 -20.82
N ILE A 128 -3.30 8.78 -21.25
CA ILE A 128 -2.75 9.93 -20.53
C ILE A 128 -3.11 11.23 -21.25
N LYS A 129 -2.85 12.37 -20.61
CA LYS A 129 -3.24 13.72 -21.10
C LYS A 129 -4.74 13.87 -21.24
N GLY A 130 -5.48 13.23 -20.35
CA GLY A 130 -6.93 13.24 -20.35
C GLY A 130 -7.49 14.63 -20.06
N THR A 131 -8.73 14.84 -20.53
CA THR A 131 -9.53 16.02 -20.25
C THR A 131 -10.61 15.69 -19.21
N SER A 132 -11.38 16.69 -18.78
CA SER A 132 -12.54 16.43 -17.92
C SER A 132 -13.58 15.50 -18.58
N ALA A 133 -13.67 15.50 -19.92
CA ALA A 133 -14.57 14.63 -20.67
C ALA A 133 -13.96 13.22 -20.92
N SER A 134 -12.64 13.10 -20.91
CA SER A 134 -11.90 11.84 -21.08
C SER A 134 -10.71 11.82 -20.09
N PRO A 135 -10.94 11.47 -18.81
CA PRO A 135 -9.91 11.45 -17.80
C PRO A 135 -8.80 10.44 -18.08
N ASP A 136 -7.67 10.60 -17.40
CA ASP A 136 -6.60 9.61 -17.39
C ASP A 136 -7.13 8.26 -16.91
N ARG A 137 -6.73 7.20 -17.59
CA ARG A 137 -7.22 5.86 -17.30
C ARG A 137 -6.19 4.79 -17.60
N ILE A 138 -6.28 3.72 -16.84
CA ILE A 138 -5.49 2.51 -17.00
C ILE A 138 -6.46 1.36 -17.27
N GLU A 139 -6.21 0.58 -18.32
CA GLU A 139 -6.95 -0.64 -18.61
C GLU A 139 -6.09 -1.85 -18.26
N LEU A 140 -6.66 -2.76 -17.49
CA LEU A 140 -6.04 -4.04 -17.14
C LEU A 140 -6.80 -5.17 -17.82
N LEU A 141 -6.07 -6.12 -18.41
CA LEU A 141 -6.61 -7.32 -19.04
C LEU A 141 -6.40 -8.54 -18.12
N VAL A 142 -7.46 -9.26 -17.84
CA VAL A 142 -7.42 -10.50 -17.05
C VAL A 142 -7.02 -11.68 -17.92
N MET A 143 -5.85 -12.25 -17.66
CA MET A 143 -5.33 -13.41 -18.37
C MET A 143 -5.77 -14.74 -17.76
N GLU A 144 -5.95 -14.79 -16.44
CA GLU A 144 -6.42 -15.95 -15.69
C GLU A 144 -7.42 -15.50 -14.63
N LYS A 145 -8.44 -16.33 -14.37
CA LYS A 145 -9.48 -16.04 -13.38
C LYS A 145 -8.88 -15.88 -11.97
N GLY A 146 -9.60 -15.19 -11.11
CA GLY A 146 -9.27 -15.04 -9.69
C GLY A 146 -10.00 -13.87 -9.06
N ASN A 147 -9.52 -13.38 -7.92
CA ASN A 147 -10.03 -12.22 -7.23
C ASN A 147 -8.96 -11.12 -7.19
N ALA A 148 -9.31 -9.90 -7.62
CA ALA A 148 -8.38 -8.77 -7.65
C ALA A 148 -8.06 -8.16 -6.28
N ALA A 149 -8.72 -8.60 -5.21
CA ALA A 149 -8.58 -8.01 -3.88
C ALA A 149 -7.11 -7.89 -3.44
N GLY A 150 -6.70 -6.69 -3.07
CA GLY A 150 -5.35 -6.42 -2.58
C GLY A 150 -4.29 -6.20 -3.67
N MET A 151 -4.56 -6.52 -4.93
CA MET A 151 -3.67 -6.10 -6.04
C MET A 151 -3.55 -4.58 -6.04
N ARG A 152 -2.38 -4.07 -6.46
CA ARG A 152 -2.13 -2.63 -6.40
C ARG A 152 -1.46 -2.13 -7.67
N ILE A 153 -1.98 -1.04 -8.23
CA ILE A 153 -1.35 -0.29 -9.32
C ILE A 153 -0.74 0.99 -8.77
N GLU A 154 0.51 1.26 -9.13
CA GLU A 154 1.30 2.41 -8.63
C GLU A 154 1.90 3.19 -9.79
N ASP A 155 1.99 4.52 -9.66
CA ASP A 155 2.65 5.43 -10.61
C ASP A 155 4.02 5.95 -10.11
N GLY A 156 4.54 5.34 -9.04
CA GLY A 156 5.78 5.73 -8.37
C GLY A 156 5.56 6.70 -7.19
N ASN A 157 4.53 7.53 -7.21
CA ASN A 157 4.23 8.49 -6.13
C ASN A 157 3.00 8.09 -5.33
N TRP A 158 2.07 7.44 -5.98
CA TRP A 158 0.80 7.07 -5.40
C TRP A 158 0.35 5.71 -5.93
N GLY A 159 -0.56 5.07 -5.23
CA GLY A 159 -1.03 3.77 -5.66
C GLY A 159 -2.46 3.48 -5.24
N PHE A 160 -3.17 2.78 -6.10
CA PHE A 160 -4.54 2.34 -5.93
C PHE A 160 -4.61 0.84 -5.67
N THR A 161 -5.19 0.45 -4.54
CA THR A 161 -5.44 -0.95 -4.21
C THR A 161 -6.80 -1.38 -4.76
N LEU A 162 -6.82 -2.46 -5.54
CA LEU A 162 -8.03 -2.98 -6.13
C LEU A 162 -8.92 -3.61 -5.05
N PRO A 163 -10.24 -3.36 -5.12
CA PRO A 163 -11.20 -4.00 -4.23
C PRO A 163 -11.38 -5.48 -4.57
N SER A 164 -12.13 -6.20 -3.74
CA SER A 164 -12.56 -7.57 -4.05
C SER A 164 -13.44 -7.58 -5.29
N LEU A 165 -12.95 -8.19 -6.35
CA LEU A 165 -13.62 -8.39 -7.64
C LEU A 165 -13.34 -9.81 -8.11
N GLY A 166 -14.39 -10.62 -8.24
CA GLY A 166 -14.30 -11.91 -8.92
C GLY A 166 -14.17 -11.68 -10.44
N LEU A 167 -13.08 -12.14 -11.00
CA LEU A 167 -12.67 -11.91 -12.39
C LEU A 167 -12.61 -13.22 -13.17
N ASN A 168 -13.02 -13.18 -14.42
CA ASN A 168 -12.85 -14.26 -15.38
C ASN A 168 -11.79 -13.87 -16.42
N LYS A 169 -11.22 -14.86 -17.08
CA LYS A 169 -10.32 -14.64 -18.20
C LYS A 169 -11.01 -13.76 -19.27
N ASP A 170 -10.25 -12.81 -19.82
CA ASP A 170 -10.64 -11.81 -20.82
C ASP A 170 -11.58 -10.71 -20.31
N ASP A 171 -11.89 -10.66 -19.01
CA ASP A 171 -12.49 -9.48 -18.40
C ASP A 171 -11.52 -8.30 -18.43
N LEU A 172 -12.06 -7.08 -18.42
CA LEU A 172 -11.30 -5.84 -18.34
C LEU A 172 -11.57 -5.12 -17.02
N ILE A 173 -10.54 -4.47 -16.48
CA ILE A 173 -10.68 -3.51 -15.39
C ILE A 173 -10.24 -2.15 -15.92
N LEU A 174 -11.13 -1.18 -15.95
CA LEU A 174 -10.86 0.18 -16.37
C LEU A 174 -10.81 1.09 -15.16
N ILE A 175 -9.63 1.60 -14.84
CA ILE A 175 -9.35 2.45 -13.68
C ILE A 175 -9.27 3.89 -14.15
N TYR A 176 -10.21 4.73 -13.72
CA TYR A 176 -10.15 6.18 -13.85
C TYR A 176 -9.28 6.73 -12.76
N TRP A 177 -8.16 7.38 -13.15
CA TRP A 177 -7.06 7.67 -12.24
C TRP A 177 -7.36 8.87 -11.33
N ASP A 178 -7.35 10.07 -11.85
CA ASP A 178 -7.47 11.33 -11.09
C ASP A 178 -8.92 11.85 -11.03
N LYS A 179 -9.69 11.66 -12.08
CA LYS A 179 -11.06 12.15 -12.20
C LYS A 179 -12.05 10.98 -12.31
N PRO A 180 -12.95 10.87 -11.33
CA PRO A 180 -13.92 9.79 -11.32
C PRO A 180 -14.91 9.89 -12.48
N THR A 181 -15.44 8.75 -12.85
CA THR A 181 -16.55 8.63 -13.79
C THR A 181 -17.81 8.11 -13.08
N ALA A 182 -18.97 8.50 -13.56
CA ALA A 182 -20.26 7.93 -13.15
C ALA A 182 -20.61 6.64 -13.92
N ARG A 183 -19.74 6.17 -14.82
CA ARG A 183 -19.98 4.94 -15.58
C ARG A 183 -20.00 3.74 -14.64
N SER A 184 -20.89 2.79 -14.95
CA SER A 184 -21.01 1.52 -14.23
C SER A 184 -20.31 0.39 -14.97
N HIS A 185 -20.05 -0.70 -14.26
CA HIS A 185 -19.64 -1.95 -14.87
C HIS A 185 -20.63 -2.38 -15.96
N TYR A 186 -20.16 -3.00 -17.01
CA TYR A 186 -21.02 -3.45 -18.10
C TYR A 186 -20.54 -4.77 -18.71
N LEU A 187 -21.52 -5.55 -19.18
CA LEU A 187 -21.28 -6.74 -19.97
C LEU A 187 -21.00 -6.33 -21.43
N ARG A 188 -19.88 -6.78 -21.98
CA ARG A 188 -19.53 -6.57 -23.38
C ARG A 188 -20.30 -7.52 -24.29
N SER A 189 -20.30 -7.22 -25.58
CA SER A 189 -20.98 -8.04 -26.61
C SER A 189 -20.43 -9.46 -26.74
N ASP A 190 -19.18 -9.67 -26.32
CA ASP A 190 -18.50 -10.99 -26.28
C ASP A 190 -18.81 -11.79 -25.01
N GLY A 191 -19.69 -11.31 -24.14
CA GLY A 191 -20.05 -11.94 -22.87
C GLY A 191 -19.05 -11.76 -21.73
N LYS A 192 -18.06 -10.87 -21.91
CA LYS A 192 -17.05 -10.54 -20.88
C LYS A 192 -17.42 -9.25 -20.14
N MET A 193 -16.95 -9.11 -18.92
CA MET A 193 -17.19 -7.93 -18.11
C MET A 193 -16.14 -6.85 -18.34
N THR A 194 -16.55 -5.59 -18.25
CA THR A 194 -15.67 -4.46 -18.00
C THR A 194 -16.04 -3.86 -16.66
N TYR A 195 -15.13 -3.98 -15.71
CA TYR A 195 -15.25 -3.37 -14.38
C TYR A 195 -14.73 -1.95 -14.43
N ILE A 196 -15.51 -1.01 -13.87
CA ILE A 196 -15.14 0.42 -13.81
C ILE A 196 -14.77 0.77 -12.38
N LEU A 197 -13.55 1.27 -12.18
CA LEU A 197 -13.06 1.71 -10.88
C LEU A 197 -12.64 3.18 -10.95
N ASN A 198 -12.75 3.86 -9.81
CA ASN A 198 -12.29 5.24 -9.63
C ASN A 198 -11.19 5.23 -8.56
N ALA A 199 -9.99 5.58 -8.95
CA ALA A 199 -8.83 5.57 -8.05
C ALA A 199 -8.75 6.81 -7.15
N TYR A 200 -9.27 7.96 -7.61
CA TYR A 200 -9.22 9.24 -6.89
C TYR A 200 -7.79 9.68 -6.57
N ALA A 201 -6.87 9.44 -7.48
CA ALA A 201 -5.47 9.85 -7.30
C ALA A 201 -5.37 11.39 -7.12
N PRO A 202 -4.44 11.86 -6.29
CA PRO A 202 -4.28 13.29 -6.02
C PRO A 202 -3.69 14.06 -7.20
N SER A 203 -3.14 13.36 -8.20
CA SER A 203 -2.53 13.93 -9.40
C SER A 203 -2.87 13.12 -10.65
N THR A 204 -2.75 13.74 -11.82
CA THR A 204 -2.83 13.11 -13.13
C THR A 204 -1.61 12.21 -13.37
N LEU A 205 -1.76 11.23 -14.28
CA LEU A 205 -0.60 10.53 -14.81
C LEU A 205 0.31 11.52 -15.59
N SER A 206 1.62 11.29 -15.55
CA SER A 206 2.55 12.14 -16.29
C SER A 206 2.26 12.08 -17.79
N GLY A 207 2.12 13.23 -18.43
CA GLY A 207 1.88 13.32 -19.86
C GLY A 207 3.12 13.17 -20.73
N THR A 208 4.31 13.04 -20.15
CA THR A 208 5.59 12.98 -20.88
C THR A 208 6.34 11.69 -20.66
N GLU A 209 6.42 11.23 -19.44
CA GLU A 209 7.08 9.97 -19.08
C GLU A 209 6.48 9.44 -17.78
N GLY A 210 6.40 8.13 -17.64
CA GLY A 210 5.88 7.52 -16.42
C GLY A 210 6.23 6.04 -16.34
N LEU A 211 6.09 5.52 -15.13
CA LEU A 211 6.19 4.11 -14.82
C LEU A 211 4.92 3.71 -14.06
N LEU A 212 4.23 2.71 -14.57
CA LEU A 212 3.14 2.05 -13.86
C LEU A 212 3.60 0.66 -13.45
N ILE A 213 3.39 0.32 -12.19
CA ILE A 213 3.72 -1.01 -11.67
C ILE A 213 2.42 -1.63 -11.13
N LEU A 214 2.08 -2.80 -11.65
CA LEU A 214 1.01 -3.63 -11.11
C LEU A 214 1.62 -4.67 -10.18
N LYS A 215 1.26 -4.65 -8.91
CA LYS A 215 1.71 -5.59 -7.89
C LYS A 215 0.61 -6.58 -7.53
N ARG A 216 1.01 -7.80 -7.19
CA ARG A 216 0.08 -8.84 -6.71
C ARG A 216 -0.56 -8.47 -5.38
N GLU A 217 0.17 -7.75 -4.53
CA GLU A 217 -0.27 -7.16 -3.26
C GLU A 217 0.59 -5.92 -2.95
N LYS A 218 0.22 -5.12 -1.97
CA LYS A 218 0.82 -3.80 -1.66
C LYS A 218 2.36 -3.84 -1.58
N ASN A 219 2.93 -4.84 -0.94
CA ASN A 219 4.38 -5.02 -0.79
C ASN A 219 4.88 -6.30 -1.49
N GLY A 220 4.07 -6.82 -2.42
CA GLY A 220 4.34 -8.08 -3.09
C GLY A 220 5.10 -7.95 -4.39
N GLU A 221 5.18 -9.08 -5.07
CA GLU A 221 5.83 -9.20 -6.37
C GLU A 221 5.14 -8.35 -7.44
N THR A 222 5.92 -7.81 -8.35
CA THR A 222 5.42 -7.16 -9.55
C THR A 222 4.74 -8.19 -10.45
N ALA A 223 3.48 -7.95 -10.75
CA ALA A 223 2.72 -8.78 -11.70
C ALA A 223 2.96 -8.33 -13.14
N ASP A 224 3.07 -7.01 -13.35
CA ASP A 224 3.32 -6.39 -14.65
C ASP A 224 3.81 -4.95 -14.46
N ALA A 225 4.46 -4.37 -15.48
CA ALA A 225 4.89 -2.99 -15.46
C ALA A 225 4.86 -2.38 -16.86
N LEU A 226 4.50 -1.10 -16.92
CA LEU A 226 4.53 -0.31 -18.15
C LEU A 226 5.35 0.95 -17.94
N LEU A 227 6.41 1.08 -18.73
CA LEU A 227 7.22 2.28 -18.83
C LEU A 227 6.88 3.01 -20.14
N TYR A 228 6.62 4.32 -20.08
CA TYR A 228 6.31 5.12 -21.27
C TYR A 228 7.02 6.46 -21.27
N SER A 229 7.34 6.96 -22.47
CA SER A 229 7.92 8.29 -22.69
C SER A 229 7.50 8.84 -24.05
N ASP A 230 7.24 10.16 -24.11
CA ASP A 230 6.96 10.85 -25.37
C ASP A 230 8.25 11.19 -26.19
N LYS A 231 9.43 10.95 -25.61
CA LYS A 231 10.74 11.26 -26.20
C LYS A 231 11.53 10.01 -26.64
N GLY A 232 10.92 8.83 -26.54
CA GLY A 232 11.59 7.55 -26.83
C GLY A 232 12.52 7.06 -25.71
N GLU A 233 13.18 5.93 -25.94
CA GLU A 233 13.89 5.15 -24.91
C GLU A 233 15.04 5.89 -24.19
N ALA A 234 15.66 6.87 -24.87
CA ALA A 234 16.85 7.58 -24.34
C ALA A 234 16.53 8.68 -23.31
N ALA A 235 15.26 8.92 -23.01
CA ALA A 235 14.83 10.21 -22.48
C ALA A 235 14.17 10.20 -21.11
N PHE A 236 14.39 9.15 -20.29
CA PHE A 236 13.96 9.25 -18.89
C PHE A 236 14.81 10.29 -18.15
N SER A 237 14.16 11.38 -17.71
CA SER A 237 14.79 12.57 -17.16
C SER A 237 15.05 12.45 -15.66
N GLY A 238 15.60 11.37 -15.17
CA GLY A 238 15.93 11.25 -13.75
C GLY A 238 16.60 9.93 -13.44
N GLU A 239 17.58 9.95 -12.53
CA GLU A 239 18.26 8.72 -12.12
C GLU A 239 17.30 7.72 -11.49
N GLU A 240 16.29 8.17 -10.76
CA GLU A 240 15.30 7.29 -10.13
C GLU A 240 14.52 6.47 -11.17
N LYS A 241 14.01 7.11 -12.23
CA LYS A 241 13.29 6.40 -13.30
C LYS A 241 14.18 5.50 -14.12
N LYS A 242 15.45 5.89 -14.31
CA LYS A 242 16.44 5.01 -14.93
C LYS A 242 16.71 3.78 -14.09
N ASN A 243 16.90 3.94 -12.79
CA ASN A 243 17.10 2.84 -11.87
C ASN A 243 15.89 1.91 -11.81
N GLN A 244 14.68 2.46 -11.84
CA GLN A 244 13.43 1.68 -11.91
C GLN A 244 13.34 0.88 -13.22
N ARG A 245 13.64 1.49 -14.37
CA ARG A 245 13.74 0.81 -15.67
C ARG A 245 14.75 -0.32 -15.62
N ASP A 246 15.97 -0.02 -15.15
CA ASP A 246 17.06 -0.99 -15.09
C ASP A 246 16.72 -2.15 -14.15
N GLY A 247 15.95 -1.86 -13.07
CA GLY A 247 15.38 -2.87 -12.19
C GLY A 247 14.36 -3.78 -12.91
N LEU A 248 13.48 -3.23 -13.75
CA LEU A 248 12.53 -4.02 -14.55
C LEU A 248 13.23 -4.88 -15.60
N ILE A 249 14.27 -4.36 -16.24
CA ILE A 249 15.10 -5.12 -17.18
C ILE A 249 15.79 -6.29 -16.46
N ALA A 250 16.38 -6.03 -15.29
CA ALA A 250 17.04 -7.05 -14.47
C ALA A 250 16.09 -8.18 -14.02
N LEU A 251 14.80 -7.85 -13.83
CA LEU A 251 13.75 -8.80 -13.48
C LEU A 251 13.16 -9.53 -14.71
N GLY A 252 13.63 -9.24 -15.92
CA GLY A 252 13.10 -9.81 -17.17
C GLY A 252 11.66 -9.36 -17.49
N GLN A 253 11.21 -8.27 -16.90
CA GLN A 253 9.87 -7.71 -17.13
C GLN A 253 9.85 -6.62 -18.20
N TRP A 254 11.01 -6.26 -18.72
CA TRP A 254 11.20 -5.32 -19.80
C TRP A 254 12.34 -5.80 -20.71
N GLU A 255 12.07 -5.93 -21.99
CA GLU A 255 13.10 -6.11 -23.03
C GLU A 255 13.42 -4.70 -23.55
N GLY A 256 14.64 -4.23 -23.27
CA GLY A 256 15.12 -2.90 -23.67
C GLY A 256 15.36 -2.75 -25.16
#